data_0e9fc45d3f06123638cd0bbc54c32ffe
#
_entry.id   0e9fc45d3f06123638cd0bbc54c32ffe
#
_cell.length_a   1.000
_cell.length_b   1.000
_cell.length_c   1.000
_cell.angle_alpha   90.00
_cell.angle_beta   90.00
_cell.angle_gamma   90.00
#
_symmetry.space_group_name_H-M   'P 1'
#
loop_
_entity.id
_entity.type
_entity.pdbx_description
1 polymer ?
#
loop_
_entity_poly.entity_id
_entity_poly.type
_entity_poly.pdbx_seq_one_letter_code
_entity_poly.pdbx_strand_id
1 'polypeptide(L)'
;MIGKITRRAIFTVVLSCAAASCHLASAASPVLPPPATDESAAPGAALRTAVVAGGCFWGIQDVFEHVKGVVSATSGYAGGTAATAHYEIVSSGTTEHAESVQITYDPTKITYGQLLRVFLTVGHDPTELNRQGPDTGVQYRSVIFYRDAEQQRVAEAYLQQLREAKAFPRPIVTRVAPLPAFYQAEGYHQDYARRHPNDLYIVYNDAPKVTHLQQEFPELYR
;
A
#
# COMPACT_ATOMS: atom_id res chain seq x y z
N MET A 1 83.65 20.37 -30.01
CA MET A 1 82.98 20.12 -28.71
C MET A 1 81.49 20.04 -28.99
N ILE A 2 80.94 18.83 -28.94
CA ILE A 2 79.56 18.53 -29.38
C ILE A 2 78.70 18.40 -28.12
N GLY A 3 77.77 19.36 -27.92
CA GLY A 3 76.82 19.34 -26.79
C GLY A 3 75.69 18.35 -26.97
N LYS A 4 75.49 17.43 -26.05
CA LYS A 4 74.38 16.46 -26.01
C LYS A 4 73.11 17.11 -25.54
N ILE A 5 72.08 17.13 -26.37
CA ILE A 5 70.71 17.57 -26.03
C ILE A 5 69.94 16.35 -25.44
N THR A 6 69.65 16.43 -24.14
CA THR A 6 68.83 15.41 -23.47
C THR A 6 67.35 15.74 -23.61
N ARG A 7 66.61 14.91 -24.36
CA ARG A 7 65.13 14.97 -24.47
C ARG A 7 64.52 14.41 -23.16
N ARG A 8 63.83 15.28 -22.43
CA ARG A 8 62.94 14.85 -21.32
C ARG A 8 61.60 14.41 -21.91
N ALA A 9 61.25 13.15 -21.70
CA ALA A 9 59.89 12.65 -22.01
C ALA A 9 58.93 13.07 -20.90
N ILE A 10 57.86 13.80 -21.26
CA ILE A 10 56.77 14.16 -20.36
C ILE A 10 55.74 13.01 -20.47
N PHE A 11 55.59 12.24 -19.38
CA PHE A 11 54.54 11.25 -19.24
C PHE A 11 53.29 11.98 -18.73
N THR A 12 52.29 12.14 -19.63
CA THR A 12 50.96 12.62 -19.27
C THR A 12 50.14 11.45 -18.73
N VAL A 13 49.95 11.42 -17.43
CA VAL A 13 49.01 10.46 -16.79
C VAL A 13 47.61 10.96 -16.99
N VAL A 14 46.85 10.30 -17.83
CA VAL A 14 45.40 10.53 -17.99
C VAL A 14 44.68 9.76 -16.89
N LEU A 15 44.20 10.47 -15.88
CA LEU A 15 43.42 9.92 -14.81
C LEU A 15 41.95 9.80 -15.29
N SER A 16 41.53 8.60 -15.70
CA SER A 16 40.16 8.31 -16.11
C SER A 16 39.31 8.16 -14.84
N CYS A 17 38.57 9.22 -14.45
CA CYS A 17 37.50 9.12 -13.47
C CYS A 17 36.33 8.35 -14.07
N ALA A 18 36.23 7.08 -13.76
CA ALA A 18 34.99 6.31 -13.99
C ALA A 18 33.96 6.75 -12.95
N ALA A 19 33.01 7.60 -13.36
CA ALA A 19 31.83 7.93 -12.55
C ALA A 19 30.96 6.68 -12.45
N ALA A 20 31.05 5.96 -11.33
CA ALA A 20 30.10 4.91 -11.00
C ALA A 20 28.74 5.56 -10.68
N SER A 21 27.84 5.59 -11.65
CA SER A 21 26.45 5.96 -11.44
C SER A 21 25.80 4.87 -10.60
N CYS A 22 25.74 5.08 -9.25
CA CYS A 22 24.87 4.29 -8.41
C CYS A 22 23.41 4.60 -8.76
N HIS A 23 22.87 3.79 -9.67
CA HIS A 23 21.43 3.70 -9.82
C HIS A 23 20.92 3.01 -8.55
N LEU A 24 20.36 3.79 -7.61
CA LEU A 24 19.47 3.26 -6.58
C LEU A 24 18.25 2.71 -7.31
N ALA A 25 18.33 1.46 -7.73
CA ALA A 25 17.14 0.71 -8.14
C ALA A 25 16.25 0.68 -6.90
N SER A 26 15.15 1.42 -6.94
CA SER A 26 14.04 1.18 -6.02
C SER A 26 13.67 -0.29 -6.23
N ALA A 27 14.01 -1.12 -5.25
CA ALA A 27 13.64 -2.52 -5.29
C ALA A 27 12.10 -2.55 -5.29
N ALA A 28 11.52 -2.94 -6.43
CA ALA A 28 10.09 -3.21 -6.49
C ALA A 28 9.76 -4.19 -5.37
N SER A 29 8.72 -3.89 -4.60
CA SER A 29 8.27 -4.81 -3.56
C SER A 29 7.98 -6.16 -4.20
N PRO A 30 8.46 -7.27 -3.66
CA PRO A 30 8.24 -8.58 -4.29
C PRO A 30 6.74 -8.86 -4.37
N VAL A 31 6.29 -9.41 -5.50
CA VAL A 31 4.89 -9.90 -5.63
C VAL A 31 4.66 -10.94 -4.56
N LEU A 32 3.72 -10.68 -3.67
CA LEU A 32 3.42 -11.60 -2.57
C LEU A 32 2.78 -12.89 -3.10
N PRO A 33 3.06 -14.05 -2.50
CA PRO A 33 2.42 -15.31 -2.87
C PRO A 33 0.89 -15.21 -2.68
N PRO A 34 0.09 -15.96 -3.43
CA PRO A 34 -1.35 -16.02 -3.19
C PRO A 34 -1.63 -16.59 -1.78
N PRO A 35 -2.72 -16.19 -1.12
CA PRO A 35 -3.11 -16.74 0.16
C PRO A 35 -3.38 -18.24 0.05
N ALA A 36 -2.79 -19.03 0.93
CA ALA A 36 -3.02 -20.47 1.02
C ALA A 36 -4.40 -20.81 1.63
N THR A 37 -4.96 -19.87 2.39
CA THR A 37 -6.28 -19.94 3.01
C THR A 37 -7.09 -18.74 2.53
N ASP A 38 -8.29 -18.99 2.01
CA ASP A 38 -9.16 -17.93 1.52
C ASP A 38 -10.63 -18.20 1.86
N GLU A 39 -11.48 -17.23 1.58
CA GLU A 39 -12.93 -17.43 1.67
C GLU A 39 -13.44 -18.27 0.49
N SER A 40 -14.54 -18.95 0.71
CA SER A 40 -15.28 -19.61 -0.37
C SER A 40 -16.52 -18.81 -0.75
N ALA A 41 -16.74 -18.58 -2.04
CA ALA A 41 -17.97 -17.98 -2.53
C ALA A 41 -18.78 -18.99 -3.32
N ALA A 42 -20.07 -19.14 -2.96
CA ALA A 42 -21.02 -19.88 -3.78
C ALA A 42 -21.42 -19.04 -5.02
N PRO A 43 -21.75 -19.66 -6.15
CA PRO A 43 -22.35 -18.95 -7.28
C PRO A 43 -23.56 -18.12 -6.83
N GLY A 44 -23.63 -16.85 -7.23
CA GLY A 44 -24.70 -15.93 -6.84
C GLY A 44 -24.61 -15.38 -5.41
N ALA A 45 -23.45 -15.50 -4.76
CA ALA A 45 -23.22 -14.91 -3.44
C ALA A 45 -23.47 -13.40 -3.47
N ALA A 46 -24.03 -12.86 -2.39
CA ALA A 46 -24.23 -11.41 -2.22
C ALA A 46 -22.87 -10.69 -2.15
N LEU A 47 -22.88 -9.39 -2.48
CA LEU A 47 -21.73 -8.52 -2.29
C LEU A 47 -21.23 -8.57 -0.84
N ARG A 48 -19.92 -8.55 -0.68
CA ARG A 48 -19.25 -8.52 0.62
C ARG A 48 -18.49 -7.22 0.80
N THR A 49 -18.07 -6.93 2.03
CA THR A 49 -17.23 -5.76 2.33
C THR A 49 -15.98 -6.18 3.09
N ALA A 50 -14.86 -5.53 2.77
CA ALA A 50 -13.60 -5.57 3.51
C ALA A 50 -13.26 -4.16 3.98
N VAL A 51 -12.57 -4.02 5.12
CA VAL A 51 -12.07 -2.72 5.61
C VAL A 51 -10.60 -2.84 5.94
N VAL A 52 -9.79 -1.97 5.34
CA VAL A 52 -8.34 -1.94 5.52
C VAL A 52 -7.85 -0.52 5.78
N ALA A 53 -6.75 -0.40 6.51
CA ALA A 53 -6.07 0.84 6.85
C ALA A 53 -4.55 0.67 6.68
N GLY A 54 -3.86 1.63 6.07
CA GLY A 54 -2.42 1.53 5.81
C GLY A 54 -1.85 2.79 5.15
N GLY A 55 -1.92 3.92 5.83
CA GLY A 55 -1.52 5.23 5.32
C GLY A 55 -2.70 6.08 4.89
N CYS A 56 -2.44 7.11 4.09
CA CYS A 56 -3.48 7.95 3.53
C CYS A 56 -4.49 7.12 2.72
N PHE A 57 -5.76 7.30 3.02
CA PHE A 57 -6.84 6.54 2.40
C PHE A 57 -7.08 6.88 0.92
N TRP A 58 -6.61 8.05 0.42
CA TRP A 58 -6.78 8.42 -0.99
C TRP A 58 -6.14 7.43 -1.95
N GLY A 59 -4.88 7.05 -1.69
CA GLY A 59 -4.16 6.10 -2.54
C GLY A 59 -4.69 4.67 -2.43
N ILE A 60 -5.14 4.26 -1.24
CA ILE A 60 -5.76 2.94 -1.07
C ILE A 60 -7.11 2.89 -1.78
N GLN A 61 -7.93 3.94 -1.67
CA GLN A 61 -9.19 4.05 -2.42
C GLN A 61 -8.93 3.95 -3.92
N ASP A 62 -8.00 4.73 -4.45
CA ASP A 62 -7.66 4.76 -5.88
C ASP A 62 -7.19 3.38 -6.37
N VAL A 63 -6.33 2.68 -5.62
CA VAL A 63 -5.92 1.31 -5.95
C VAL A 63 -7.13 0.39 -6.10
N PHE A 64 -8.05 0.38 -5.11
CA PHE A 64 -9.19 -0.54 -5.16
C PHE A 64 -10.27 -0.14 -6.16
N GLU A 65 -10.38 1.12 -6.52
CA GLU A 65 -11.21 1.56 -7.63
C GLU A 65 -10.75 1.00 -8.99
N HIS A 66 -9.48 0.63 -9.11
CA HIS A 66 -8.91 0.01 -10.31
C HIS A 66 -8.84 -1.52 -10.27
N VAL A 67 -9.44 -2.18 -9.25
CA VAL A 67 -9.44 -3.64 -9.14
C VAL A 67 -10.73 -4.25 -9.69
N LYS A 68 -10.61 -5.20 -10.64
CA LYS A 68 -11.75 -5.98 -11.15
C LYS A 68 -12.39 -6.79 -10.01
N GLY A 69 -13.73 -6.81 -9.99
CA GLY A 69 -14.49 -7.46 -8.92
C GLY A 69 -14.82 -6.52 -7.76
N VAL A 70 -14.10 -5.41 -7.59
CA VAL A 70 -14.48 -4.35 -6.65
C VAL A 70 -15.64 -3.54 -7.25
N VAL A 71 -16.69 -3.35 -6.48
CA VAL A 71 -17.89 -2.58 -6.86
C VAL A 71 -17.72 -1.11 -6.45
N SER A 72 -17.22 -0.86 -5.24
CA SER A 72 -16.90 0.48 -4.74
C SER A 72 -15.82 0.42 -3.67
N ALA A 73 -15.03 1.49 -3.59
CA ALA A 73 -14.13 1.76 -2.49
C ALA A 73 -14.51 3.10 -1.87
N THR A 74 -14.56 3.19 -0.55
CA THR A 74 -15.03 4.38 0.17
C THR A 74 -14.02 4.73 1.27
N SER A 75 -13.46 5.93 1.22
CA SER A 75 -12.58 6.47 2.27
C SER A 75 -13.35 6.76 3.54
N GLY A 76 -12.77 6.47 4.69
CA GLY A 76 -13.42 6.67 5.99
C GLY A 76 -12.50 6.40 7.17
N TYR A 77 -13.11 6.22 8.33
CA TYR A 77 -12.45 6.04 9.61
C TYR A 77 -12.96 4.78 10.30
N ALA A 78 -12.05 3.99 10.88
CA ALA A 78 -12.39 2.82 11.67
C ALA A 78 -11.48 2.69 12.90
N GLY A 79 -11.99 2.00 13.93
CA GLY A 79 -11.27 1.75 15.18
C GLY A 79 -11.59 2.70 16.33
N GLY A 80 -12.21 3.85 16.06
CA GLY A 80 -12.66 4.80 17.06
C GLY A 80 -14.20 4.86 17.17
N THR A 81 -14.71 5.95 17.73
CA THR A 81 -16.15 6.16 17.98
C THR A 81 -16.76 7.19 17.04
N ALA A 82 -18.10 7.18 16.88
CA ALA A 82 -18.80 8.14 16.03
C ALA A 82 -18.51 9.61 16.40
N ALA A 83 -18.34 9.91 17.67
CA ALA A 83 -18.09 11.27 18.16
C ALA A 83 -16.76 11.87 17.69
N THR A 84 -15.79 11.03 17.29
CA THR A 84 -14.46 11.43 16.87
C THR A 84 -14.17 11.12 15.39
N ALA A 85 -15.17 10.63 14.64
CA ALA A 85 -15.04 10.26 13.24
C ALA A 85 -15.19 11.46 12.28
N HIS A 86 -14.34 12.48 12.47
CA HIS A 86 -14.26 13.69 11.67
C HIS A 86 -12.81 13.99 11.36
N TYR A 87 -12.51 14.43 10.13
CA TYR A 87 -11.14 14.64 9.67
C TYR A 87 -10.31 15.52 10.62
N GLU A 88 -10.86 16.65 11.06
CA GLU A 88 -10.21 17.60 11.97
C GLU A 88 -9.71 16.93 13.27
N ILE A 89 -10.48 15.94 13.75
CA ILE A 89 -10.15 15.23 14.99
C ILE A 89 -9.21 14.07 14.71
N VAL A 90 -9.48 13.26 13.67
CA VAL A 90 -8.67 12.09 13.31
C VAL A 90 -7.26 12.51 12.90
N SER A 91 -7.12 13.56 12.09
CA SER A 91 -5.83 14.07 11.61
C SER A 91 -4.90 14.56 12.74
N SER A 92 -5.45 14.91 13.91
CA SER A 92 -4.64 15.26 15.10
C SER A 92 -3.82 14.08 15.65
N GLY A 93 -4.15 12.83 15.28
CA GLY A 93 -3.51 11.62 15.81
C GLY A 93 -3.85 11.28 17.26
N THR A 94 -4.88 11.92 17.85
CA THR A 94 -5.25 11.72 19.27
C THR A 94 -6.42 10.76 19.45
N THR A 95 -6.96 10.21 18.34
CA THR A 95 -8.07 9.26 18.38
C THR A 95 -7.60 7.82 18.16
N GLU A 96 -8.49 6.85 18.40
CA GLU A 96 -8.25 5.45 18.02
C GLU A 96 -8.58 5.16 16.56
N HIS A 97 -9.04 6.15 15.78
CA HIS A 97 -9.31 5.97 14.36
C HIS A 97 -8.05 5.71 13.56
N ALA A 98 -8.18 4.84 12.55
CA ALA A 98 -7.28 4.79 11.41
C ALA A 98 -8.00 5.30 10.18
N GLU A 99 -7.28 6.04 9.31
CA GLU A 99 -7.72 6.28 7.95
C GLU A 99 -7.87 4.93 7.25
N SER A 100 -9.08 4.65 6.78
CA SER A 100 -9.48 3.32 6.34
C SER A 100 -10.24 3.42 5.03
N VAL A 101 -10.22 2.31 4.26
CA VAL A 101 -11.04 2.18 3.06
C VAL A 101 -11.96 0.97 3.24
N GLN A 102 -13.27 1.19 3.06
CA GLN A 102 -14.25 0.12 2.91
C GLN A 102 -14.37 -0.25 1.45
N ILE A 103 -14.14 -1.52 1.16
CA ILE A 103 -14.13 -2.11 -0.19
C ILE A 103 -15.37 -3.00 -0.28
N THR A 104 -16.30 -2.65 -1.17
CA THR A 104 -17.43 -3.52 -1.53
C THR A 104 -17.06 -4.31 -2.77
N TYR A 105 -17.15 -5.63 -2.73
CA TYR A 105 -16.69 -6.51 -3.79
C TYR A 105 -17.67 -7.66 -4.08
N ASP A 106 -17.57 -8.18 -5.29
CA ASP A 106 -18.28 -9.38 -5.76
C ASP A 106 -17.38 -10.60 -5.48
N PRO A 107 -17.71 -11.44 -4.47
CA PRO A 107 -16.87 -12.57 -4.08
C PRO A 107 -16.79 -13.68 -5.13
N THR A 108 -17.62 -13.62 -6.17
CA THR A 108 -17.54 -14.53 -7.33
C THR A 108 -16.48 -14.10 -8.35
N LYS A 109 -15.95 -12.86 -8.23
CA LYS A 109 -14.96 -12.28 -9.15
C LYS A 109 -13.61 -12.03 -8.51
N ILE A 110 -13.59 -11.70 -7.22
CA ILE A 110 -12.40 -11.51 -6.43
C ILE A 110 -12.65 -11.96 -5.00
N THR A 111 -11.72 -12.72 -4.42
CA THR A 111 -11.83 -13.21 -3.05
C THR A 111 -11.29 -12.20 -2.04
N TYR A 112 -11.65 -12.38 -0.77
CA TYR A 112 -11.12 -11.57 0.31
C TYR A 112 -9.59 -11.66 0.41
N GLY A 113 -9.04 -12.89 0.29
CA GLY A 113 -7.59 -13.09 0.32
C GLY A 113 -6.88 -12.42 -0.86
N GLN A 114 -7.50 -12.39 -2.05
CA GLN A 114 -6.95 -11.64 -3.19
C GLN A 114 -6.95 -10.12 -2.92
N LEU A 115 -7.99 -9.58 -2.29
CA LEU A 115 -8.00 -8.17 -1.86
C LEU A 115 -6.88 -7.89 -0.86
N LEU A 116 -6.67 -8.76 0.12
CA LEU A 116 -5.57 -8.62 1.07
C LEU A 116 -4.20 -8.71 0.40
N ARG A 117 -4.05 -9.56 -0.63
CA ARG A 117 -2.82 -9.64 -1.42
C ARG A 117 -2.54 -8.33 -2.14
N VAL A 118 -3.53 -7.73 -2.80
CA VAL A 118 -3.41 -6.41 -3.43
C VAL A 118 -3.04 -5.35 -2.38
N PHE A 119 -3.75 -5.30 -1.25
CA PHE A 119 -3.51 -4.35 -0.18
C PHE A 119 -2.07 -4.40 0.36
N LEU A 120 -1.56 -5.61 0.65
CA LEU A 120 -0.23 -5.81 1.22
C LEU A 120 0.91 -5.71 0.19
N THR A 121 0.61 -5.86 -1.12
CA THR A 121 1.61 -5.72 -2.18
C THR A 121 1.74 -4.28 -2.65
N VAL A 122 0.62 -3.61 -2.94
CA VAL A 122 0.60 -2.29 -3.60
C VAL A 122 -0.03 -1.18 -2.79
N GLY A 123 -0.94 -1.51 -1.86
CA GLY A 123 -1.66 -0.49 -1.10
C GLY A 123 -0.74 0.29 -0.14
N HIS A 124 0.20 -0.40 0.52
CA HIS A 124 1.09 0.18 1.52
C HIS A 124 2.28 -0.73 1.86
N ASP A 125 3.25 -0.22 2.62
CA ASP A 125 4.32 -1.02 3.25
C ASP A 125 3.85 -1.53 4.63
N PRO A 126 3.58 -2.84 4.80
CA PRO A 126 3.06 -3.41 6.05
C PRO A 126 4.11 -3.46 7.18
N THR A 127 5.32 -2.97 6.95
CA THR A 127 6.42 -2.94 7.94
C THR A 127 6.61 -1.57 8.58
N GLU A 128 5.84 -0.55 8.17
CA GLU A 128 5.89 0.80 8.72
C GLU A 128 4.92 0.97 9.90
N LEU A 129 5.49 1.16 11.10
CA LEU A 129 4.69 1.31 12.32
C LEU A 129 4.20 2.74 12.49
N ASN A 130 2.86 2.92 12.56
CA ASN A 130 2.19 4.21 12.76
C ASN A 130 2.64 5.30 11.77
N ARG A 131 2.92 4.89 10.53
CA ARG A 131 3.28 5.79 9.45
C ARG A 131 3.11 5.10 8.10
N GLN A 132 3.13 5.88 7.03
CA GLN A 132 3.26 5.37 5.67
C GLN A 132 3.89 6.45 4.77
N GLY A 133 5.08 6.18 4.25
CA GLY A 133 5.81 7.16 3.45
C GLY A 133 5.99 8.49 4.20
N PRO A 134 5.47 9.63 3.68
CA PRO A 134 5.59 10.94 4.34
C PRO A 134 4.68 11.08 5.57
N ASP A 135 3.58 10.30 5.64
CA ASP A 135 2.57 10.46 6.67
C ASP A 135 2.97 9.78 7.96
N THR A 136 2.88 10.50 9.07
CA THR A 136 3.27 9.99 10.40
C THR A 136 2.14 10.23 11.40
N GLY A 137 1.78 9.20 12.14
CA GLY A 137 0.75 9.23 13.17
C GLY A 137 -0.01 7.91 13.25
N VAL A 138 -0.67 7.67 14.38
CA VAL A 138 -1.45 6.45 14.63
C VAL A 138 -2.62 6.25 13.66
N GLN A 139 -3.13 7.35 13.08
CA GLN A 139 -4.18 7.34 12.07
C GLN A 139 -3.72 6.68 10.75
N TYR A 140 -2.41 6.61 10.49
CA TYR A 140 -1.83 5.98 9.30
C TYR A 140 -1.29 4.56 9.55
N ARG A 141 -1.65 3.95 10.68
CA ARG A 141 -1.21 2.60 11.03
C ARG A 141 -1.81 1.54 10.11
N SER A 142 -1.09 0.42 9.96
CA SER A 142 -1.55 -0.72 9.17
C SER A 142 -2.49 -1.62 9.99
N VAL A 143 -3.74 -1.79 9.51
CA VAL A 143 -4.77 -2.64 10.12
C VAL A 143 -5.64 -3.31 9.06
N ILE A 144 -5.95 -4.58 9.27
CA ILE A 144 -7.02 -5.29 8.59
C ILE A 144 -8.15 -5.44 9.60
N PHE A 145 -9.29 -4.79 9.34
CA PHE A 145 -10.47 -4.89 10.19
C PHE A 145 -11.37 -6.01 9.70
N TYR A 146 -11.67 -6.99 10.57
CA TYR A 146 -12.56 -8.09 10.21
C TYR A 146 -13.98 -7.89 10.74
N ARG A 147 -14.97 -8.37 10.00
CA ARG A 147 -16.39 -8.32 10.33
C ARG A 147 -16.93 -9.62 10.91
N ASP A 148 -16.26 -10.72 10.58
CA ASP A 148 -16.66 -12.08 10.97
C ASP A 148 -15.44 -13.00 11.16
N ALA A 149 -15.70 -14.19 11.67
CA ALA A 149 -14.65 -15.17 11.95
C ALA A 149 -13.95 -15.71 10.69
N GLU A 150 -14.61 -15.70 9.52
CA GLU A 150 -13.99 -16.12 8.26
C GLU A 150 -12.95 -15.09 7.81
N GLN A 151 -13.29 -13.80 7.82
CA GLN A 151 -12.34 -12.73 7.52
C GLN A 151 -11.16 -12.73 8.50
N GLN A 152 -11.43 -12.90 9.81
CA GLN A 152 -10.37 -13.01 10.80
C GLN A 152 -9.40 -14.16 10.46
N ARG A 153 -9.94 -15.34 10.23
CA ARG A 153 -9.16 -16.55 9.91
C ARG A 153 -8.29 -16.37 8.66
N VAL A 154 -8.86 -15.79 7.58
CA VAL A 154 -8.14 -15.57 6.33
C VAL A 154 -7.03 -14.53 6.53
N ALA A 155 -7.31 -13.41 7.20
CA ALA A 155 -6.34 -12.33 7.44
C ALA A 155 -5.17 -12.81 8.31
N GLU A 156 -5.45 -13.50 9.42
CA GLU A 156 -4.42 -14.03 10.32
C GLU A 156 -3.57 -15.09 9.61
N ALA A 157 -4.19 -16.03 8.90
CA ALA A 157 -3.49 -17.07 8.15
C ALA A 157 -2.59 -16.49 7.06
N TYR A 158 -3.05 -15.48 6.33
CA TYR A 158 -2.26 -14.85 5.29
C TYR A 158 -1.07 -14.06 5.86
N LEU A 159 -1.27 -13.26 6.91
CA LEU A 159 -0.14 -12.59 7.57
C LEU A 159 0.87 -13.57 8.15
N GLN A 160 0.41 -14.70 8.70
CA GLN A 160 1.30 -15.75 9.20
C GLN A 160 2.10 -16.38 8.05
N GLN A 161 1.46 -16.74 6.93
CA GLN A 161 2.12 -17.23 5.73
C GLN A 161 3.23 -16.28 5.25
N LEU A 162 2.97 -14.97 5.22
CA LEU A 162 3.95 -13.97 4.79
C LEU A 162 5.12 -13.82 5.77
N ARG A 163 4.87 -13.96 7.08
CA ARG A 163 5.93 -13.95 8.12
C ARG A 163 6.83 -15.17 7.98
N GLU A 164 6.26 -16.36 7.81
CA GLU A 164 7.00 -17.62 7.62
C GLU A 164 7.83 -17.60 6.33
N ALA A 165 7.27 -17.06 5.25
CA ALA A 165 7.96 -16.87 3.98
C ALA A 165 9.03 -15.77 4.02
N LYS A 166 9.13 -14.99 5.12
CA LYS A 166 9.99 -13.80 5.22
C LYS A 166 9.81 -12.86 4.02
N ALA A 167 8.55 -12.65 3.64
CA ALA A 167 8.17 -11.91 2.44
C ALA A 167 8.61 -10.44 2.45
N PHE A 168 8.92 -9.90 3.62
CA PHE A 168 9.40 -8.52 3.79
C PHE A 168 10.74 -8.49 4.53
N PRO A 169 11.60 -7.48 4.27
CA PRO A 169 12.90 -7.35 4.93
C PRO A 169 12.79 -6.95 6.40
N ARG A 170 11.64 -6.39 6.81
CA ARG A 170 11.34 -5.97 8.19
C ARG A 170 10.10 -6.71 8.70
N PRO A 171 9.90 -6.81 10.03
CA PRO A 171 8.70 -7.43 10.58
C PRO A 171 7.41 -6.76 10.10
N ILE A 172 6.40 -7.57 9.77
CA ILE A 172 5.04 -7.09 9.46
C ILE A 172 4.41 -6.57 10.74
N VAL A 173 4.00 -5.30 10.76
CA VAL A 173 3.34 -4.62 11.89
C VAL A 173 1.83 -4.51 11.71
N THR A 174 1.30 -4.98 10.58
CA THR A 174 -0.16 -5.01 10.30
C THR A 174 -0.89 -5.76 11.41
N ARG A 175 -1.90 -5.10 11.99
CA ARG A 175 -2.79 -5.69 13.00
C ARG A 175 -4.03 -6.28 12.34
N VAL A 176 -4.57 -7.35 12.91
CA VAL A 176 -5.91 -7.86 12.61
C VAL A 176 -6.80 -7.50 13.80
N ALA A 177 -7.88 -6.78 13.58
CA ALA A 177 -8.74 -6.26 14.64
C ALA A 177 -10.22 -6.36 14.25
N PRO A 178 -11.13 -6.52 15.21
CA PRO A 178 -12.56 -6.47 14.92
C PRO A 178 -12.97 -5.11 14.37
N LEU A 179 -13.95 -5.07 13.48
CA LEU A 179 -14.56 -3.85 12.96
C LEU A 179 -15.82 -3.50 13.78
N PRO A 180 -15.76 -2.61 14.79
CA PRO A 180 -16.96 -2.21 15.52
C PRO A 180 -17.89 -1.35 14.65
N ALA A 181 -17.32 -0.42 13.87
CA ALA A 181 -18.02 0.42 12.90
C ALA A 181 -17.04 1.00 11.87
N PHE A 182 -17.58 1.36 10.72
CA PHE A 182 -16.90 2.18 9.71
C PHE A 182 -17.70 3.48 9.56
N TYR A 183 -16.99 4.59 9.57
CA TYR A 183 -17.55 5.92 9.39
C TYR A 183 -17.00 6.50 8.09
N GLN A 184 -17.88 6.77 7.14
CA GLN A 184 -17.48 7.37 5.86
C GLN A 184 -16.88 8.76 6.10
N ALA A 185 -15.75 9.04 5.48
CA ALA A 185 -15.13 10.37 5.51
C ALA A 185 -15.94 11.38 4.68
N GLU A 186 -15.68 12.63 4.90
CA GLU A 186 -16.34 13.77 4.27
C GLU A 186 -16.27 13.68 2.74
N GLY A 187 -17.27 14.22 2.06
CA GLY A 187 -17.41 14.10 0.60
C GLY A 187 -16.22 14.62 -0.21
N TYR A 188 -15.47 15.58 0.34
CA TYR A 188 -14.28 16.11 -0.33
C TYR A 188 -13.08 15.14 -0.32
N HIS A 189 -13.09 14.11 0.53
CA HIS A 189 -12.09 13.05 0.53
C HIS A 189 -12.40 11.93 -0.46
N GLN A 190 -13.67 11.74 -0.83
CA GLN A 190 -14.02 10.65 -1.74
C GLN A 190 -13.48 10.91 -3.15
N ASP A 191 -12.92 9.87 -3.79
CA ASP A 191 -12.33 9.92 -5.13
C ASP A 191 -11.26 11.03 -5.29
N TYR A 192 -10.54 11.37 -4.22
CA TYR A 192 -9.65 12.54 -4.21
C TYR A 192 -8.57 12.42 -5.28
N ALA A 193 -7.88 11.28 -5.37
CA ALA A 193 -6.83 11.06 -6.36
C ALA A 193 -7.33 11.26 -7.79
N ARG A 194 -8.50 10.69 -8.12
CA ARG A 194 -9.13 10.83 -9.44
C ARG A 194 -9.57 12.26 -9.75
N ARG A 195 -10.02 13.01 -8.74
CA ARG A 195 -10.45 14.42 -8.92
C ARG A 195 -9.30 15.42 -8.91
N HIS A 196 -8.16 15.04 -8.34
CA HIS A 196 -6.97 15.89 -8.19
C HIS A 196 -5.69 15.23 -8.71
N PRO A 197 -5.67 14.72 -9.98
CA PRO A 197 -4.56 13.91 -10.50
C PRO A 197 -3.23 14.67 -10.60
N ASN A 198 -3.25 15.99 -10.54
CA ASN A 198 -2.06 16.86 -10.61
C ASN A 198 -1.62 17.37 -9.22
N ASP A 199 -2.29 16.99 -8.14
CA ASP A 199 -1.83 17.28 -6.78
C ASP A 199 -0.49 16.57 -6.56
N LEU A 200 0.51 17.32 -6.06
CA LEU A 200 1.86 16.78 -5.89
C LEU A 200 1.90 15.58 -4.94
N TYR A 201 1.05 15.58 -3.91
CA TYR A 201 0.96 14.43 -3.02
C TYR A 201 0.49 13.18 -3.79
N ILE A 202 -0.55 13.32 -4.60
CA ILE A 202 -1.08 12.22 -5.44
C ILE A 202 -0.02 11.75 -6.43
N VAL A 203 0.62 12.67 -7.15
CA VAL A 203 1.63 12.35 -8.17
C VAL A 203 2.80 11.56 -7.58
N TYR A 204 3.28 11.93 -6.38
CA TYR A 204 4.46 11.31 -5.79
C TYR A 204 4.16 10.11 -4.89
N ASN A 205 2.99 10.05 -4.25
CA ASN A 205 2.71 9.03 -3.23
C ASN A 205 1.62 8.02 -3.62
N ASP A 206 0.63 8.42 -4.44
CA ASP A 206 -0.54 7.57 -4.69
C ASP A 206 -0.59 7.02 -6.12
N ALA A 207 -0.39 7.85 -7.14
CA ALA A 207 -0.37 7.40 -8.54
C ALA A 207 0.63 6.26 -8.82
N PRO A 208 1.82 6.20 -8.18
CA PRO A 208 2.72 5.05 -8.32
C PRO A 208 2.11 3.72 -7.86
N LYS A 209 1.20 3.73 -6.88
CA LYS A 209 0.52 2.52 -6.39
C LYS A 209 -0.38 1.89 -7.46
N VAL A 210 -1.13 2.73 -8.19
CA VAL A 210 -1.98 2.27 -9.31
C VAL A 210 -1.12 1.73 -10.46
N THR A 211 0.00 2.39 -10.75
CA THR A 211 0.97 1.88 -11.72
C THR A 211 1.52 0.51 -11.29
N HIS A 212 1.84 0.37 -10.02
CA HIS A 212 2.33 -0.89 -9.45
C HIS A 212 1.23 -1.99 -9.49
N LEU A 213 -0.04 -1.64 -9.21
CA LEU A 213 -1.17 -2.55 -9.39
C LEU A 213 -1.23 -3.09 -10.83
N GLN A 214 -1.12 -2.22 -11.82
CA GLN A 214 -1.16 -2.61 -13.23
C GLN A 214 0.01 -3.53 -13.62
N GLN A 215 1.17 -3.32 -13.04
CA GLN A 215 2.37 -4.13 -13.32
C GLN A 215 2.30 -5.50 -12.65
N GLU A 216 1.91 -5.56 -11.38
CA GLU A 216 1.97 -6.77 -10.58
C GLU A 216 0.70 -7.64 -10.68
N PHE A 217 -0.44 -7.03 -11.04
CA PHE A 217 -1.74 -7.69 -11.15
C PHE A 217 -2.48 -7.30 -12.42
N PRO A 218 -1.87 -7.45 -13.63
CA PRO A 218 -2.50 -7.03 -14.88
C PRO A 218 -3.86 -7.71 -15.12
N GLU A 219 -4.05 -8.93 -14.62
CA GLU A 219 -5.31 -9.66 -14.71
C GLU A 219 -6.42 -9.07 -13.83
N LEU A 220 -6.06 -8.41 -12.72
CA LEU A 220 -7.00 -7.75 -11.80
C LEU A 220 -7.20 -6.26 -12.12
N TYR A 221 -6.33 -5.64 -12.90
CA TYR A 221 -6.43 -4.22 -13.25
C TYR A 221 -7.58 -3.96 -14.25
N ARG A 222 -8.41 -2.92 -13.99
CA ARG A 222 -9.48 -2.46 -14.88
C ARG A 222 -9.31 -1.02 -15.36
#